data_cf2cb6bfcde027b555480b78f13ff063
#
_entry.id   cf2cb6bfcde027b555480b78f13ff063
#
_cell.length_a   1.000
_cell.length_b   1.000
_cell.length_c   1.000
_cell.angle_alpha   90.00
_cell.angle_beta   90.00
_cell.angle_gamma   90.00
#
_symmetry.space_group_name_H-M   'P 1'
#
loop_
_entity.id
_entity.type
_entity.pdbx_description
1 polymer ?
#
loop_
_entity_poly.entity_id
_entity_poly.type
_entity_poly.pdbx_seq_one_letter_code
_entity_poly.pdbx_strand_id
1 'polypeptide(L)'
;MLIKTNAIQNGYFLDKYGKRGQQFKSSMPSYSFGFKVEDLPKRTVSLAFVLDDPDSVPVCGFKWIHWLGANLTELELPDNESIHATTFIQGKNSWDKNMYGGMMPPDKTHTYVFRVYAVDCMLDLKSGFTWEDLKACAPHMIDSACIYGKYKS
;
A
#
# COMPACT_ATOMS: atom_id res chain seq x y z
N MET A 1 -11.05 10.03 -9.10
CA MET A 1 -10.68 8.79 -8.40
C MET A 1 -11.02 8.89 -6.93
N LEU A 2 -11.55 7.82 -6.37
CA LEU A 2 -11.95 7.75 -4.99
C LEU A 2 -11.56 6.38 -4.41
N ILE A 3 -10.87 6.38 -3.27
CA ILE A 3 -10.51 5.15 -2.55
C ILE A 3 -11.47 4.97 -1.38
N LYS A 4 -12.07 3.79 -1.27
CA LYS A 4 -12.94 3.40 -0.15
C LYS A 4 -12.34 2.21 0.57
N THR A 5 -12.36 2.27 1.90
CA THR A 5 -11.89 1.17 2.74
C THR A 5 -12.61 1.19 4.09
N ASN A 6 -12.85 0.00 4.64
CA ASN A 6 -13.34 -0.15 6.01
C ASN A 6 -12.19 -0.23 7.03
N ALA A 7 -10.95 -0.16 6.56
CA ALA A 7 -9.78 -0.32 7.42
C ALA A 7 -9.50 0.88 8.32
N ILE A 8 -10.01 2.05 7.96
CA ILE A 8 -9.79 3.29 8.69
C ILE A 8 -11.11 3.73 9.31
N GLN A 9 -11.12 3.87 10.64
CA GLN A 9 -12.28 4.32 11.40
C GLN A 9 -11.84 5.43 12.36
N ASN A 10 -12.58 6.54 12.39
CA ASN A 10 -12.24 7.72 13.20
C ASN A 10 -10.80 8.21 12.96
N GLY A 11 -10.30 8.07 11.73
CA GLY A 11 -8.96 8.51 11.34
C GLY A 11 -7.85 7.53 11.67
N TYR A 12 -8.15 6.36 12.24
CA TYR A 12 -7.15 5.34 12.62
C TYR A 12 -7.36 4.05 11.85
N PHE A 13 -6.26 3.43 11.42
CA PHE A 13 -6.32 2.05 10.96
C PHE A 13 -6.71 1.14 12.11
N LEU A 14 -7.53 0.13 11.84
CA LEU A 14 -7.90 -0.87 12.83
C LEU A 14 -6.67 -1.69 13.26
N ASP A 15 -6.66 -2.12 14.51
CA ASP A 15 -5.54 -2.81 15.13
C ASP A 15 -5.03 -4.01 14.33
N LYS A 16 -5.94 -4.75 13.71
CA LYS A 16 -5.62 -6.00 13.01
C LYS A 16 -4.68 -5.83 11.82
N TYR A 17 -4.53 -4.61 11.29
CA TYR A 17 -3.66 -4.36 10.13
C TYR A 17 -2.23 -3.98 10.51
N GLY A 18 -1.94 -3.86 11.79
CA GLY A 18 -0.62 -3.47 12.29
C GLY A 18 -0.16 -4.36 13.44
N LYS A 19 0.74 -3.83 14.26
CA LYS A 19 1.43 -4.58 15.33
C LYS A 19 0.48 -5.17 16.38
N ARG A 20 -0.72 -4.60 16.55
CA ARG A 20 -1.72 -5.12 17.49
C ARG A 20 -2.63 -6.17 16.87
N GLY A 21 -2.36 -6.57 15.64
CA GLY A 21 -3.03 -7.68 14.98
C GLY A 21 -2.49 -9.02 15.44
N GLN A 22 -2.95 -10.09 14.79
CA GLN A 22 -2.62 -11.47 15.15
C GLN A 22 -1.86 -12.23 14.07
N GLN A 23 -1.74 -11.67 12.87
CA GLN A 23 -1.03 -12.30 11.78
C GLN A 23 0.30 -11.61 11.52
N PHE A 24 1.38 -12.39 11.57
CA PHE A 24 2.76 -11.92 11.36
C PHE A 24 3.50 -12.85 10.42
N LYS A 25 4.45 -12.30 9.68
CA LYS A 25 5.42 -13.07 8.91
C LYS A 25 6.78 -12.44 9.11
N SER A 26 7.77 -13.24 9.54
CA SER A 26 9.13 -12.73 9.85
C SER A 26 9.11 -11.50 10.78
N SER A 27 8.29 -11.56 11.82
CA SER A 27 8.09 -10.47 12.81
C SER A 27 7.44 -9.20 12.25
N MET A 28 6.90 -9.25 11.05
CA MET A 28 6.23 -8.16 10.37
C MET A 28 4.72 -8.40 10.35
N PRO A 29 3.87 -7.44 10.75
CA PRO A 29 2.43 -7.60 10.60
C PRO A 29 2.08 -7.84 9.13
N SER A 30 1.29 -8.88 8.85
CA SER A 30 1.09 -9.32 7.46
C SER A 30 -0.37 -9.36 6.99
N TYR A 31 -1.31 -8.93 7.84
CA TYR A 31 -2.72 -8.90 7.48
C TYR A 31 -3.05 -7.61 6.76
N SER A 32 -3.07 -7.64 5.43
CA SER A 32 -3.30 -6.46 4.61
C SER A 32 -4.76 -6.01 4.62
N PHE A 33 -4.98 -4.72 4.52
CA PHE A 33 -6.34 -4.19 4.41
C PHE A 33 -6.85 -4.24 2.97
N GLY A 34 -8.18 -4.42 2.87
CA GLY A 34 -8.87 -4.33 1.59
C GLY A 34 -9.25 -2.89 1.24
N PHE A 35 -9.47 -2.63 -0.03
CA PHE A 35 -9.90 -1.33 -0.53
C PHE A 35 -10.65 -1.48 -1.85
N LYS A 36 -11.37 -0.43 -2.20
CA LYS A 36 -12.09 -0.32 -3.47
C LYS A 36 -11.77 1.03 -4.11
N VAL A 37 -11.64 1.04 -5.43
CA VAL A 37 -11.39 2.28 -6.19
C VAL A 37 -12.59 2.55 -7.10
N GLU A 38 -13.08 3.79 -7.07
CA GLU A 38 -14.21 4.26 -7.88
C GLU A 38 -13.81 5.49 -8.68
N ASP A 39 -14.61 5.84 -9.70
CA ASP A 39 -14.45 7.03 -10.52
C ASP A 39 -13.09 7.11 -11.21
N LEU A 40 -12.70 6.02 -11.86
CA LEU A 40 -11.45 5.94 -12.60
C LEU A 40 -11.54 6.69 -13.94
N PRO A 41 -10.42 7.29 -14.40
CA PRO A 41 -10.34 7.80 -15.76
C PRO A 41 -10.61 6.71 -16.80
N LYS A 42 -11.21 7.09 -17.94
CA LYS A 42 -11.61 6.13 -18.97
C LYS A 42 -10.46 5.31 -19.56
N ARG A 43 -9.25 5.87 -19.58
CA ARG A 43 -8.06 5.19 -20.14
C ARG A 43 -7.34 4.29 -19.15
N THR A 44 -7.90 4.06 -17.96
CA THR A 44 -7.29 3.22 -16.95
C THR A 44 -7.27 1.76 -17.41
N VAL A 45 -6.10 1.16 -17.43
CA VAL A 45 -5.88 -0.26 -17.75
C VAL A 45 -5.56 -1.05 -16.50
N SER A 46 -4.78 -0.47 -15.58
CA SER A 46 -4.39 -1.13 -14.34
C SER A 46 -4.25 -0.11 -13.20
N LEU A 47 -4.09 -0.62 -11.98
CA LEU A 47 -3.82 0.17 -10.80
C LEU A 47 -2.44 -0.19 -10.24
N ALA A 48 -1.77 0.81 -9.69
CA ALA A 48 -0.58 0.64 -8.86
C ALA A 48 -0.81 1.37 -7.54
N PHE A 49 -0.12 0.96 -6.49
CA PHE A 49 -0.33 1.60 -5.19
C PHE A 49 0.91 1.52 -4.29
N VAL A 50 0.95 2.42 -3.32
CA VAL A 50 1.96 2.48 -2.28
C VAL A 50 1.33 2.84 -0.94
N LEU A 51 1.72 2.12 0.10
CA LEU A 51 1.49 2.50 1.49
C LEU A 51 2.84 2.89 2.08
N ASP A 52 2.96 4.12 2.56
CA ASP A 52 4.20 4.58 3.18
C ASP A 52 3.97 5.33 4.49
N ASP A 53 5.06 5.52 5.24
CA ASP A 53 5.09 6.19 6.53
C ASP A 53 6.05 7.39 6.47
N PRO A 54 5.55 8.60 6.17
CA PRO A 54 6.39 9.80 6.19
C PRO A 54 6.95 10.14 7.57
N ASP A 55 6.27 9.72 8.64
CA ASP A 55 6.68 10.01 10.02
C ASP A 55 7.86 9.12 10.46
N SER A 56 8.27 8.17 9.63
CA SER A 56 9.49 7.39 9.87
C SER A 56 10.77 8.15 9.57
N VAL A 57 10.71 9.26 8.82
CA VAL A 57 11.91 10.03 8.43
C VAL A 57 12.74 10.47 9.65
N PRO A 58 12.16 11.05 10.73
CA PRO A 58 12.94 11.38 11.91
C PRO A 58 13.48 10.17 12.66
N VAL A 59 12.89 8.98 12.45
CA VAL A 59 13.28 7.75 13.17
C VAL A 59 14.42 7.03 12.47
N CYS A 60 14.32 6.87 11.14
CA CYS A 60 15.27 6.03 10.39
C CYS A 60 15.90 6.73 9.16
N GLY A 61 15.54 7.99 8.89
CA GLY A 61 16.16 8.79 7.83
C GLY A 61 15.46 8.72 6.48
N PHE A 62 14.42 7.91 6.31
CA PHE A 62 13.66 7.79 5.06
C PHE A 62 12.20 7.42 5.35
N LYS A 63 11.33 7.59 4.33
CA LYS A 63 9.96 7.09 4.40
C LYS A 63 9.96 5.57 4.33
N TRP A 64 9.38 4.93 5.34
CA TRP A 64 9.25 3.48 5.36
C TRP A 64 8.17 3.05 4.36
N ILE A 65 8.52 2.18 3.44
CA ILE A 65 7.58 1.59 2.48
C ILE A 65 6.99 0.33 3.10
N HIS A 66 5.67 0.34 3.26
CA HIS A 66 4.92 -0.76 3.86
C HIS A 66 4.36 -1.72 2.82
N TRP A 67 3.93 -1.20 1.67
CA TRP A 67 3.30 -2.04 0.64
C TRP A 67 3.41 -1.38 -0.73
N LEU A 68 3.84 -2.16 -1.71
CA LEU A 68 3.86 -1.77 -3.12
C LEU A 68 3.09 -2.80 -3.93
N GLY A 69 2.20 -2.32 -4.78
CA GLY A 69 1.47 -3.17 -5.72
C GLY A 69 1.41 -2.55 -7.11
N ALA A 70 1.35 -3.38 -8.13
CA ALA A 70 1.20 -2.95 -9.51
C ALA A 70 0.43 -3.98 -10.33
N ASN A 71 -0.05 -3.55 -11.48
CA ASN A 71 -0.79 -4.40 -12.43
C ASN A 71 -2.06 -5.01 -11.83
N LEU A 72 -2.69 -4.32 -10.89
CA LEU A 72 -3.99 -4.71 -10.36
C LEU A 72 -5.07 -4.28 -11.35
N THR A 73 -5.83 -5.21 -11.87
CA THR A 73 -6.95 -4.96 -12.80
C THR A 73 -8.31 -5.05 -12.12
N GLU A 74 -8.35 -5.58 -10.90
CA GLU A 74 -9.56 -5.60 -10.08
C GLU A 74 -9.77 -4.21 -9.45
N LEU A 75 -11.03 -3.79 -9.32
CA LEU A 75 -11.37 -2.51 -8.69
C LEU A 75 -11.54 -2.62 -7.18
N GLU A 76 -11.56 -3.82 -6.66
CA GLU A 76 -11.71 -4.11 -5.23
C GLU A 76 -10.76 -5.23 -4.83
N LEU A 77 -10.07 -5.03 -3.73
CA LEU A 77 -9.17 -6.01 -3.16
C LEU A 77 -9.65 -6.32 -1.73
N PRO A 78 -9.91 -7.60 -1.39
CA PRO A 78 -10.34 -7.94 -0.03
C PRO A 78 -9.19 -7.87 0.98
N ASP A 79 -9.55 -7.95 2.26
CA ASP A 79 -8.57 -8.08 3.33
C ASP A 79 -7.70 -9.32 3.14
N ASN A 80 -6.46 -9.24 3.59
CA ASN A 80 -5.50 -10.34 3.62
C ASN A 80 -5.07 -10.86 2.23
N GLU A 81 -5.30 -10.10 1.19
CA GLU A 81 -4.98 -10.54 -0.17
C GLU A 81 -3.48 -10.53 -0.46
N SER A 82 -2.70 -9.74 0.27
CA SER A 82 -1.24 -9.67 0.05
C SER A 82 -0.57 -11.03 0.21
N ILE A 83 -1.01 -11.83 1.15
CA ILE A 83 -0.38 -13.15 1.41
C ILE A 83 -0.64 -14.15 0.27
N HIS A 84 -1.67 -13.91 -0.53
CA HIS A 84 -2.07 -14.78 -1.64
C HIS A 84 -1.83 -14.16 -3.02
N ALA A 85 -1.43 -12.91 -3.11
CA ALA A 85 -1.38 -12.05 -4.29
C ALA A 85 -1.16 -12.77 -5.62
N THR A 86 -2.24 -13.22 -6.24
CA THR A 86 -2.23 -13.92 -7.54
C THR A 86 -2.74 -13.06 -8.69
N THR A 87 -3.40 -11.93 -8.38
CA THR A 87 -4.07 -11.04 -9.36
C THR A 87 -3.30 -9.74 -9.61
N PHE A 88 -2.20 -9.53 -8.90
CA PHE A 88 -1.33 -8.37 -9.05
C PHE A 88 0.09 -8.73 -8.60
N ILE A 89 1.05 -7.88 -8.92
CA ILE A 89 2.44 -8.08 -8.48
C ILE A 89 2.74 -7.16 -7.30
N GLN A 90 3.62 -7.60 -6.41
CA GLN A 90 4.02 -6.84 -5.24
C GLN A 90 5.50 -6.46 -5.30
N GLY A 91 5.78 -5.22 -4.92
CA GLY A 91 7.13 -4.72 -4.81
C GLY A 91 7.72 -4.95 -3.43
N LYS A 92 8.98 -4.56 -3.31
CA LYS A 92 9.77 -4.73 -2.10
C LYS A 92 9.43 -3.66 -1.07
N ASN A 93 8.99 -4.08 0.12
CA ASN A 93 8.80 -3.17 1.24
C ASN A 93 10.13 -2.91 1.97
N SER A 94 10.11 -2.04 2.99
CA SER A 94 11.33 -1.66 3.70
C SER A 94 11.85 -2.75 4.66
N TRP A 95 11.13 -3.86 4.84
CA TRP A 95 11.64 -5.08 5.48
C TRP A 95 12.29 -6.04 4.48
N ASP A 96 12.45 -5.61 3.22
CA ASP A 96 13.05 -6.45 2.16
C ASP A 96 12.16 -7.65 1.79
N LYS A 97 10.85 -7.48 1.86
CA LYS A 97 9.85 -8.50 1.52
C LYS A 97 8.90 -7.98 0.45
N ASN A 98 8.45 -8.85 -0.45
CA ASN A 98 7.55 -8.53 -1.55
C ASN A 98 6.09 -8.75 -1.12
N MET A 99 5.67 -8.03 -0.10
CA MET A 99 4.33 -8.15 0.48
C MET A 99 4.02 -6.96 1.37
N TYR A 100 2.79 -6.94 1.87
CA TYR A 100 2.36 -5.99 2.88
C TYR A 100 3.12 -6.20 4.19
N GLY A 101 3.63 -5.10 4.73
CA GLY A 101 4.10 -5.02 6.11
C GLY A 101 3.31 -3.96 6.85
N GLY A 102 2.64 -4.33 7.94
CA GLY A 102 1.71 -3.46 8.64
C GLY A 102 2.36 -2.40 9.52
N MET A 103 1.52 -1.55 10.08
CA MET A 103 1.92 -0.41 10.89
C MET A 103 2.53 -0.85 12.22
N MET A 104 3.72 -0.34 12.51
CA MET A 104 4.52 -0.64 13.71
C MET A 104 5.29 0.59 14.18
N PRO A 105 4.63 1.73 14.46
CA PRO A 105 5.37 2.93 14.83
C PRO A 105 6.06 2.75 16.18
N PRO A 106 7.39 3.02 16.29
CA PRO A 106 8.14 2.69 17.50
C PRO A 106 8.10 3.78 18.57
N ASP A 107 7.87 5.04 18.21
CA ASP A 107 8.06 6.20 19.08
C ASP A 107 6.76 6.89 19.49
N LYS A 108 5.84 7.10 18.55
CA LYS A 108 4.58 7.81 18.74
C LYS A 108 3.59 7.39 17.67
N THR A 109 2.37 7.94 17.68
CA THR A 109 1.41 7.77 16.61
C THR A 109 1.99 8.31 15.30
N HIS A 110 1.98 7.49 14.25
CA HIS A 110 2.35 7.90 12.90
C HIS A 110 1.09 8.02 12.03
N THR A 111 1.17 8.87 11.01
CA THR A 111 0.16 8.99 9.95
C THR A 111 0.71 8.30 8.70
N TYR A 112 -0.03 7.30 8.22
CA TYR A 112 0.31 6.51 7.04
C TYR A 112 -0.45 7.04 5.84
N VAL A 113 0.17 7.00 4.67
CA VAL A 113 -0.42 7.46 3.42
C VAL A 113 -0.57 6.27 2.48
N PHE A 114 -1.79 6.01 2.05
CA PHE A 114 -2.06 5.02 1.01
C PHE A 114 -2.48 5.75 -0.26
N ARG A 115 -1.68 5.58 -1.32
CA ARG A 115 -1.92 6.22 -2.61
C ARG A 115 -2.13 5.17 -3.68
N VAL A 116 -3.17 5.37 -4.48
CA VAL A 116 -3.45 4.54 -5.64
C VAL A 116 -3.32 5.39 -6.90
N TYR A 117 -2.68 4.82 -7.91
CA TYR A 117 -2.48 5.41 -9.23
C TYR A 117 -3.32 4.68 -10.26
N ALA A 118 -4.03 5.42 -11.10
CA ALA A 118 -4.61 4.90 -12.32
C ALA A 118 -3.54 4.89 -13.41
N VAL A 119 -3.35 3.75 -14.06
CA VAL A 119 -2.26 3.53 -15.03
C VAL A 119 -2.87 3.17 -16.38
N ASP A 120 -2.36 3.76 -17.46
CA ASP A 120 -2.90 3.61 -18.82
C ASP A 120 -2.39 2.36 -19.56
N CYS A 121 -1.63 1.51 -18.89
CA CYS A 121 -1.10 0.28 -19.46
C CYS A 121 -0.84 -0.75 -18.36
N MET A 122 -0.48 -1.98 -18.76
CA MET A 122 0.19 -2.91 -17.85
C MET A 122 1.66 -2.51 -17.76
N LEU A 123 2.17 -2.35 -16.55
CA LEU A 123 3.55 -1.93 -16.33
C LEU A 123 4.52 -3.10 -16.52
N ASP A 124 5.66 -2.83 -17.15
CA ASP A 124 6.74 -3.80 -17.31
C ASP A 124 7.58 -3.89 -16.03
N LEU A 125 6.94 -4.42 -14.99
CA LEU A 125 7.55 -4.64 -13.67
C LEU A 125 7.44 -6.10 -13.29
N LYS A 126 8.39 -6.56 -12.48
CA LYS A 126 8.42 -7.91 -11.94
C LYS A 126 8.19 -7.87 -10.43
N SER A 127 7.74 -8.99 -9.86
CA SER A 127 7.67 -9.17 -8.42
C SER A 127 9.01 -8.77 -7.78
N GLY A 128 8.95 -8.00 -6.70
CA GLY A 128 10.13 -7.46 -6.04
C GLY A 128 10.60 -6.12 -6.59
N PHE A 129 9.83 -5.47 -7.45
CA PHE A 129 10.14 -4.12 -7.92
C PHE A 129 10.29 -3.16 -6.74
N THR A 130 11.10 -2.12 -6.93
CA THR A 130 11.34 -1.11 -5.90
C THR A 130 10.41 0.09 -6.07
N TRP A 131 10.35 0.93 -5.02
CA TRP A 131 9.67 2.21 -5.12
C TRP A 131 10.25 3.07 -6.27
N GLU A 132 11.58 3.03 -6.46
CA GLU A 132 12.23 3.75 -7.57
C GLU A 132 11.76 3.25 -8.94
N ASP A 133 11.60 1.94 -9.09
CA ASP A 133 11.06 1.34 -10.31
C ASP A 133 9.64 1.82 -10.59
N LEU A 134 8.79 1.89 -9.56
CA LEU A 134 7.42 2.38 -9.71
C LEU A 134 7.39 3.87 -10.05
N LYS A 135 8.22 4.68 -9.41
CA LYS A 135 8.30 6.11 -9.72
C LYS A 135 8.72 6.37 -11.17
N ALA A 136 9.57 5.52 -11.72
CA ALA A 136 9.98 5.62 -13.12
C ALA A 136 8.82 5.39 -14.10
N CYS A 137 7.73 4.79 -13.65
CA CYS A 137 6.51 4.58 -14.45
C CYS A 137 5.57 5.80 -14.44
N ALA A 138 5.96 6.92 -13.82
CA ALA A 138 5.11 8.11 -13.71
C ALA A 138 4.50 8.60 -15.04
N PRO A 139 5.16 8.51 -16.21
CA PRO A 139 4.54 8.90 -17.48
C PRO A 139 3.27 8.14 -17.83
N HIS A 140 3.06 6.96 -17.26
CA HIS A 140 1.86 6.13 -17.47
C HIS A 140 0.78 6.32 -16.39
N MET A 141 1.07 7.10 -15.35
CA MET A 141 0.13 7.41 -14.29
C MET A 141 -0.74 8.59 -14.70
N ILE A 142 -2.04 8.35 -14.93
CA ILE A 142 -2.95 9.35 -15.49
C ILE A 142 -3.82 10.02 -14.42
N ASP A 143 -3.90 9.44 -13.24
CA ASP A 143 -4.60 10.02 -12.09
C ASP A 143 -4.10 9.35 -10.81
N SER A 144 -4.38 9.96 -9.66
CA SER A 144 -4.12 9.35 -8.37
C SER A 144 -5.08 9.87 -7.31
N ALA A 145 -5.24 9.07 -6.25
CA ALA A 145 -5.94 9.46 -5.04
C ALA A 145 -5.18 8.92 -3.84
N CYS A 146 -5.35 9.54 -2.69
CA CYS A 146 -4.75 9.04 -1.46
C CYS A 146 -5.72 9.14 -0.28
N ILE A 147 -5.51 8.26 0.69
CA ILE A 147 -6.18 8.29 1.99
C ILE A 147 -5.12 8.24 3.09
N TYR A 148 -5.50 8.72 4.26
CA TYR A 148 -4.60 8.84 5.41
C TYR A 148 -5.20 8.10 6.59
N GLY A 149 -4.37 7.38 7.30
CA GLY A 149 -4.77 6.71 8.52
C GLY A 149 -3.65 6.75 9.54
N LYS A 150 -4.01 6.97 10.80
CA LYS A 150 -3.08 6.95 11.93
C LYS A 150 -3.01 5.56 12.53
N TYR A 151 -1.92 5.29 13.23
CA TYR A 151 -1.75 4.09 14.03
C TYR A 151 -0.89 4.42 15.24
N LYS A 152 -1.36 4.05 16.43
CA LYS A 152 -0.66 4.35 17.70
C LYS A 152 0.56 3.45 17.88
N SER A 153 1.56 4.01 18.51
CA SER A 153 2.74 3.24 18.92
C SER A 153 2.44 2.18 19.99
#